data_b7ae5fadc56e37932fb9a3fcb0b1eca6
#
_entry.id   b7ae5fadc56e37932fb9a3fcb0b1eca6
#
_cell.length_a   1.000
_cell.length_b   1.000
_cell.length_c   1.000
_cell.angle_alpha   90.00
_cell.angle_beta   90.00
_cell.angle_gamma   90.00
#
_symmetry.space_group_name_H-M   'P 1'
#
loop_
_entity.id
_entity.type
_entity.pdbx_description
1 polymer ?
#
loop_
_entity_poly.entity_id
_entity_poly.type
_entity_poly.pdbx_seq_one_letter_code
_entity_poly.pdbx_strand_id
1 'polypeptide(L)'
;VDINVNPNNPVINSRSFGEVKENVTRLSQAYMKGMQDNRILACAKRFPGHGDTDVDSHLGLPVIKHSAERIKEIELYPFKALIDSGMGSVMVAHLYIPSLDNTKNRASTLSPKIVQGLLKDSLKFQGLAFTDALNMHGVSKYYETGEVDLLALLAGNDILLFSQDVGKAIDYIVKAVGKGT
;
A
#
# COMPACT_ATOMS: atom_id res chain seq x y z
N VAL A 1 -9.02 -3.28 3.91
CA VAL A 1 -10.14 -3.16 2.94
C VAL A 1 -9.89 -4.04 1.70
N ASP A 2 -9.07 -5.05 1.86
CA ASP A 2 -8.81 -6.02 0.80
C ASP A 2 -10.08 -6.83 0.51
N ILE A 3 -10.38 -7.02 -0.77
CA ILE A 3 -11.48 -7.88 -1.24
C ILE A 3 -10.89 -9.28 -1.42
N ASN A 4 -11.30 -10.24 -0.57
CA ASN A 4 -10.69 -11.56 -0.50
C ASN A 4 -11.26 -12.50 -1.57
N VAL A 5 -10.96 -12.23 -2.84
CA VAL A 5 -11.44 -13.04 -3.97
C VAL A 5 -10.69 -14.38 -4.12
N ASN A 6 -9.51 -14.50 -3.51
CA ASN A 6 -8.75 -15.75 -3.48
C ASN A 6 -8.94 -16.47 -2.14
N PRO A 7 -9.68 -17.61 -2.08
CA PRO A 7 -9.93 -18.33 -0.82
C PRO A 7 -8.65 -18.93 -0.22
N ASN A 8 -7.60 -19.11 -1.03
CA ASN A 8 -6.31 -19.63 -0.59
C ASN A 8 -5.31 -18.54 -0.18
N ASN A 9 -5.76 -17.28 -0.09
CA ASN A 9 -4.90 -16.19 0.30
C ASN A 9 -4.38 -16.37 1.74
N PRO A 10 -3.05 -16.55 1.95
CA PRO A 10 -2.51 -16.85 3.26
C PRO A 10 -2.47 -15.65 4.20
N VAL A 11 -2.57 -14.43 3.65
CA VAL A 11 -2.36 -13.17 4.39
C VAL A 11 -3.68 -12.52 4.81
N ILE A 12 -4.66 -12.49 3.92
CA ILE A 12 -5.90 -11.74 4.11
C ILE A 12 -6.94 -12.56 4.83
N ASN A 13 -7.40 -13.64 4.23
CA ASN A 13 -8.33 -14.62 4.79
C ASN A 13 -9.38 -13.96 5.73
N SER A 14 -9.45 -14.35 7.00
CA SER A 14 -10.38 -13.84 8.01
C SER A 14 -10.19 -12.35 8.37
N ARG A 15 -9.18 -11.69 7.85
CA ARG A 15 -8.90 -10.25 8.06
C ARG A 15 -9.67 -9.34 7.10
N SER A 16 -10.41 -9.91 6.14
CA SER A 16 -11.27 -9.18 5.20
C SER A 16 -12.73 -9.18 5.66
N PHE A 17 -13.48 -8.20 5.21
CA PHE A 17 -14.95 -8.16 5.32
C PHE A 17 -15.65 -9.01 4.25
N GLY A 18 -14.90 -9.77 3.44
CA GLY A 18 -15.42 -10.72 2.47
C GLY A 18 -14.88 -10.54 1.05
N GLU A 19 -15.59 -11.15 0.09
CA GLU A 19 -15.22 -11.24 -1.32
C GLU A 19 -16.04 -10.32 -2.24
N VAL A 20 -17.15 -9.77 -1.74
CA VAL A 20 -18.05 -8.87 -2.48
C VAL A 20 -17.64 -7.43 -2.23
N LYS A 21 -17.19 -6.74 -3.26
CA LYS A 21 -16.62 -5.38 -3.16
C LYS A 21 -17.57 -4.36 -2.51
N GLU A 22 -18.85 -4.44 -2.79
CA GLU A 22 -19.88 -3.55 -2.24
C GLU A 22 -20.02 -3.75 -0.71
N ASN A 23 -20.02 -5.00 -0.26
CA ASN A 23 -20.08 -5.33 1.18
C ASN A 23 -18.82 -4.90 1.91
N VAL A 24 -17.65 -5.21 1.35
CA VAL A 24 -16.36 -4.77 1.89
C VAL A 24 -16.33 -3.25 2.02
N THR A 25 -16.77 -2.54 1.00
CA THR A 25 -16.83 -1.06 0.99
C THR A 25 -17.74 -0.54 2.08
N ARG A 26 -18.99 -1.00 2.13
CA ARG A 26 -19.99 -0.56 3.12
C ARG A 26 -19.53 -0.79 4.56
N LEU A 27 -18.98 -1.98 4.84
CA LEU A 27 -18.50 -2.31 6.18
C LEU A 27 -17.25 -1.51 6.55
N SER A 28 -16.32 -1.33 5.59
CA SER A 28 -15.13 -0.51 5.80
C SER A 28 -15.47 0.97 6.06
N GLN A 29 -16.45 1.53 5.33
CA GLN A 29 -16.91 2.89 5.56
C GLN A 29 -17.54 3.06 6.96
N ALA A 30 -18.37 2.10 7.39
CA ALA A 30 -18.95 2.13 8.73
C ALA A 30 -17.87 2.03 9.82
N TYR A 31 -16.89 1.14 9.63
CA TYR A 31 -15.75 0.99 10.54
C TYR A 31 -14.90 2.27 10.62
N MET A 32 -14.53 2.83 9.46
CA MET A 32 -13.81 4.09 9.35
C MET A 32 -14.53 5.21 10.07
N LYS A 33 -15.83 5.36 9.80
CA LYS A 33 -16.65 6.41 10.41
C LYS A 33 -16.68 6.26 11.92
N GLY A 34 -16.89 5.06 12.45
CA GLY A 34 -16.88 4.80 13.88
C GLY A 34 -15.55 5.18 14.56
N MET A 35 -14.42 4.93 13.91
CA MET A 35 -13.11 5.35 14.41
C MET A 35 -12.96 6.88 14.37
N GLN A 36 -13.19 7.50 13.20
CA GLN A 36 -12.91 8.92 12.99
C GLN A 36 -13.86 9.84 13.75
N ASP A 37 -15.11 9.47 13.92
CA ASP A 37 -16.07 10.18 14.79
C ASP A 37 -15.59 10.21 16.26
N ASN A 38 -14.79 9.23 16.66
CA ASN A 38 -14.18 9.15 18.00
C ASN A 38 -12.72 9.63 18.04
N ARG A 39 -12.28 10.43 17.04
CA ARG A 39 -10.94 11.03 16.95
C ARG A 39 -9.80 10.00 16.83
N ILE A 40 -10.09 8.81 16.32
CA ILE A 40 -9.09 7.79 16.01
C ILE A 40 -8.86 7.78 14.49
N LEU A 41 -7.64 8.06 14.05
CA LEU A 41 -7.30 8.03 12.63
C LEU A 41 -7.45 6.60 12.09
N ALA A 42 -8.36 6.41 11.15
CA ALA A 42 -8.52 5.13 10.47
C ALA A 42 -7.48 4.97 9.34
N CYS A 43 -7.01 3.73 9.14
CA CYS A 43 -6.05 3.41 8.07
C CYS A 43 -6.60 2.30 7.16
N ALA A 44 -6.80 2.60 5.89
CA ALA A 44 -7.21 1.61 4.89
C ALA A 44 -6.01 0.77 4.45
N LYS A 45 -6.05 -0.53 4.73
CA LYS A 45 -5.01 -1.51 4.37
C LYS A 45 -5.59 -2.48 3.32
N ARG A 46 -4.83 -2.92 2.37
CA ARG A 46 -3.45 -2.66 1.94
C ARG A 46 -3.53 -2.21 0.49
N PHE A 47 -3.27 -0.95 0.23
CA PHE A 47 -3.36 -0.36 -1.12
C PHE A 47 -2.29 -0.94 -2.06
N PRO A 48 -2.59 -1.23 -3.34
CA PRO A 48 -3.88 -1.06 -4.02
C PRO A 48 -4.84 -2.26 -3.90
N GLY A 49 -4.55 -3.27 -3.09
CA GLY A 49 -5.38 -4.44 -2.81
C GLY A 49 -4.55 -5.72 -2.76
N HIS A 50 -4.63 -6.46 -1.63
CA HIS A 50 -3.84 -7.68 -1.38
C HIS A 50 -4.74 -8.95 -1.36
N GLY A 51 -6.03 -8.80 -1.69
CA GLY A 51 -7.03 -9.87 -1.52
C GLY A 51 -6.94 -11.00 -2.54
N ASP A 52 -6.17 -10.83 -3.62
CA ASP A 52 -6.00 -11.82 -4.69
C ASP A 52 -4.54 -12.22 -4.87
N THR A 53 -3.84 -12.49 -3.76
CA THR A 53 -2.48 -13.01 -3.78
C THR A 53 -2.43 -14.42 -3.22
N ASP A 54 -1.50 -15.22 -3.74
CA ASP A 54 -1.21 -16.60 -3.33
C ASP A 54 0.11 -16.74 -2.58
N VAL A 55 0.85 -15.64 -2.42
CA VAL A 55 2.16 -15.58 -1.74
C VAL A 55 2.10 -14.62 -0.56
N ASP A 56 2.68 -15.04 0.56
CA ASP A 56 2.87 -14.17 1.72
C ASP A 56 4.00 -13.16 1.46
N SER A 57 3.70 -11.88 1.61
CA SER A 57 4.66 -10.77 1.45
C SER A 57 5.81 -10.79 2.47
N HIS A 58 5.68 -11.54 3.57
CA HIS A 58 6.80 -11.81 4.49
C HIS A 58 7.84 -12.77 3.89
N LEU A 59 7.44 -13.64 2.96
CA LEU A 59 8.33 -14.63 2.33
C LEU A 59 8.89 -14.17 0.98
N GLY A 60 8.17 -13.31 0.28
CA GLY A 60 8.57 -12.82 -1.03
C GLY A 60 7.73 -11.63 -1.49
N LEU A 61 8.02 -11.10 -2.66
CA LEU A 61 7.24 -10.03 -3.28
C LEU A 61 6.06 -10.65 -4.06
N PRO A 62 4.79 -10.56 -3.56
CA PRO A 62 3.65 -11.11 -4.25
C PRO A 62 3.40 -10.40 -5.57
N VAL A 63 2.97 -11.14 -6.58
CA VAL A 63 2.72 -10.60 -7.92
C VAL A 63 1.22 -10.60 -8.22
N ILE A 64 0.67 -9.45 -8.56
CA ILE A 64 -0.69 -9.30 -9.08
C ILE A 64 -0.63 -9.19 -10.60
N LYS A 65 -1.11 -10.20 -11.32
CA LYS A 65 -1.04 -10.29 -12.79
C LYS A 65 -2.25 -9.71 -13.52
N HIS A 66 -3.19 -9.12 -12.80
CA HIS A 66 -4.40 -8.55 -13.39
C HIS A 66 -4.11 -7.29 -14.21
N SER A 67 -4.99 -6.99 -15.17
CA SER A 67 -4.96 -5.74 -15.92
C SER A 67 -5.26 -4.55 -15.01
N ALA A 68 -4.83 -3.36 -15.42
CA ALA A 68 -5.10 -2.13 -14.68
C ALA A 68 -6.62 -1.87 -14.55
N GLU A 69 -7.40 -2.22 -15.59
CA GLU A 69 -8.86 -2.10 -15.60
C GLU A 69 -9.50 -2.99 -14.53
N ARG A 70 -9.04 -4.27 -14.44
CA ARG A 70 -9.53 -5.22 -13.44
C ARG A 70 -9.22 -4.73 -12.01
N ILE A 71 -7.99 -4.24 -11.79
CA ILE A 71 -7.58 -3.69 -10.49
C ILE A 71 -8.43 -2.46 -10.14
N LYS A 72 -8.70 -1.59 -11.11
CA LYS A 72 -9.55 -0.41 -10.91
C LYS A 72 -10.99 -0.80 -10.55
N GLU A 73 -11.52 -1.82 -11.20
CA GLU A 73 -12.91 -2.25 -11.00
C GLU A 73 -13.14 -2.95 -9.66
N ILE A 74 -12.19 -3.72 -9.19
CA ILE A 74 -12.33 -4.54 -7.99
C ILE A 74 -11.48 -3.99 -6.84
N GLU A 75 -10.16 -4.10 -6.91
CA GLU A 75 -9.28 -3.81 -5.78
C GLU A 75 -9.35 -2.36 -5.33
N LEU A 76 -9.39 -1.41 -6.28
CA LEU A 76 -9.43 0.02 -5.98
C LEU A 76 -10.84 0.53 -5.61
N TYR A 77 -11.89 -0.24 -5.86
CA TYR A 77 -13.27 0.17 -5.61
C TYR A 77 -13.50 0.62 -4.15
N PRO A 78 -13.16 -0.19 -3.11
CA PRO A 78 -13.33 0.24 -1.73
C PRO A 78 -12.40 1.41 -1.34
N PHE A 79 -11.18 1.46 -1.86
CA PHE A 79 -10.27 2.57 -1.57
C PHE A 79 -10.80 3.88 -2.08
N LYS A 80 -11.30 3.91 -3.33
CA LYS A 80 -11.91 5.12 -3.88
C LYS A 80 -13.09 5.60 -3.03
N ALA A 81 -14.01 4.71 -2.68
CA ALA A 81 -15.18 5.06 -1.88
C ALA A 81 -14.81 5.56 -0.48
N LEU A 82 -13.77 5.00 0.15
CA LEU A 82 -13.26 5.45 1.44
C LEU A 82 -12.59 6.82 1.35
N ILE A 83 -11.78 7.05 0.31
CA ILE A 83 -11.14 8.34 0.05
C ILE A 83 -12.20 9.43 -0.17
N ASP A 84 -13.21 9.16 -1.00
CA ASP A 84 -14.34 10.07 -1.25
C ASP A 84 -15.15 10.35 0.05
N SER A 85 -15.07 9.45 1.04
CA SER A 85 -15.72 9.58 2.35
C SER A 85 -14.80 10.19 3.45
N GLY A 86 -13.61 10.68 3.09
CA GLY A 86 -12.70 11.36 4.02
C GLY A 86 -11.77 10.44 4.82
N MET A 87 -11.30 9.35 4.21
CA MET A 87 -10.29 8.46 4.81
C MET A 87 -9.03 9.22 5.21
N GLY A 88 -8.64 9.13 6.48
CA GLY A 88 -7.51 9.87 7.04
C GLY A 88 -6.15 9.28 6.72
N SER A 89 -6.05 7.96 6.54
CA SER A 89 -4.77 7.33 6.16
C SER A 89 -4.94 6.06 5.33
N VAL A 90 -3.90 5.73 4.55
CA VAL A 90 -3.81 4.52 3.72
C VAL A 90 -2.47 3.86 3.95
N MET A 91 -2.45 2.53 4.09
CA MET A 91 -1.20 1.76 4.10
C MET A 91 -0.99 1.12 2.74
N VAL A 92 0.17 1.41 2.13
CA VAL A 92 0.58 0.85 0.85
C VAL A 92 1.27 -0.49 1.07
N ALA A 93 0.82 -1.52 0.37
CA ALA A 93 1.37 -2.88 0.46
C ALA A 93 2.68 -3.05 -0.32
N HIS A 94 3.39 -4.15 -0.06
CA HIS A 94 4.52 -4.59 -0.89
C HIS A 94 4.03 -5.59 -1.93
N LEU A 95 3.60 -5.09 -3.10
CA LEU A 95 3.10 -5.88 -4.21
C LEU A 95 3.81 -5.51 -5.51
N TYR A 96 4.14 -6.49 -6.33
CA TYR A 96 4.57 -6.24 -7.71
C TYR A 96 3.37 -6.33 -8.65
N ILE A 97 3.06 -5.25 -9.33
CA ILE A 97 1.87 -5.11 -10.19
C ILE A 97 2.31 -4.58 -11.55
N PRO A 98 2.73 -5.49 -12.47
CA PRO A 98 3.29 -5.08 -13.77
C PRO A 98 2.38 -4.18 -14.61
N SER A 99 1.07 -4.32 -14.47
CA SER A 99 0.09 -3.50 -15.19
C SER A 99 0.02 -2.04 -14.69
N LEU A 100 0.49 -1.75 -13.47
CA LEU A 100 0.56 -0.40 -12.91
C LEU A 100 1.99 0.17 -12.93
N ASP A 101 2.99 -0.68 -12.64
CA ASP A 101 4.40 -0.35 -12.77
C ASP A 101 5.19 -1.60 -13.17
N ASN A 102 5.69 -1.62 -14.41
CA ASN A 102 6.42 -2.75 -14.97
C ASN A 102 7.92 -2.80 -14.60
N THR A 103 8.38 -1.91 -13.73
CA THR A 103 9.75 -1.93 -13.23
C THR A 103 9.98 -3.21 -12.42
N LYS A 104 10.89 -4.05 -12.89
CA LYS A 104 11.14 -5.38 -12.31
C LYS A 104 11.49 -5.29 -10.81
N ASN A 105 10.87 -6.15 -10.01
CA ASN A 105 11.05 -6.25 -8.55
C ASN A 105 10.71 -4.97 -7.76
N ARG A 106 10.03 -4.00 -8.38
CA ARG A 106 9.58 -2.79 -7.67
C ARG A 106 8.27 -3.05 -6.97
N ALA A 107 8.29 -3.03 -5.65
CA ALA A 107 7.09 -3.08 -4.84
C ALA A 107 6.25 -1.80 -5.02
N SER A 108 4.93 -1.91 -4.90
CA SER A 108 4.00 -0.77 -4.96
C SER A 108 4.35 0.34 -3.99
N THR A 109 4.86 0.01 -2.81
CA THR A 109 5.37 0.96 -1.80
C THR A 109 6.53 1.82 -2.32
N LEU A 110 7.34 1.30 -3.24
CA LEU A 110 8.52 1.99 -3.80
C LEU A 110 8.24 2.59 -5.18
N SER A 111 6.99 2.54 -5.64
CA SER A 111 6.60 3.01 -6.98
C SER A 111 5.98 4.40 -6.95
N PRO A 112 6.66 5.44 -7.50
CA PRO A 112 6.05 6.75 -7.67
C PRO A 112 4.78 6.73 -8.52
N LYS A 113 4.69 5.80 -9.50
CA LYS A 113 3.48 5.64 -10.32
C LYS A 113 2.28 5.20 -9.49
N ILE A 114 2.51 4.35 -8.47
CA ILE A 114 1.43 3.81 -7.64
C ILE A 114 1.14 4.75 -6.46
N VAL A 115 2.14 5.22 -5.73
CA VAL A 115 1.90 6.07 -4.55
C VAL A 115 1.54 7.48 -4.96
N GLN A 116 2.43 8.18 -5.66
CA GLN A 116 2.12 9.54 -6.10
C GLN A 116 1.06 9.54 -7.19
N GLY A 117 1.27 8.81 -8.29
CA GLY A 117 0.42 8.88 -9.49
C GLY A 117 -0.98 8.31 -9.29
N LEU A 118 -1.10 7.09 -8.75
CA LEU A 118 -2.41 6.45 -8.61
C LEU A 118 -3.11 6.89 -7.32
N LEU A 119 -2.47 6.79 -6.14
CA LEU A 119 -3.12 7.09 -4.88
C LEU A 119 -3.36 8.60 -4.71
N LYS A 120 -2.30 9.44 -4.83
CA LYS A 120 -2.42 10.87 -4.55
C LYS A 120 -3.02 11.64 -5.73
N ASP A 121 -2.52 11.43 -6.96
CA ASP A 121 -2.95 12.26 -8.09
C ASP A 121 -4.26 11.79 -8.73
N SER A 122 -4.43 10.47 -8.96
CA SER A 122 -5.62 9.95 -9.66
C SER A 122 -6.81 9.78 -8.73
N LEU A 123 -6.60 9.15 -7.54
CA LEU A 123 -7.66 8.97 -6.53
C LEU A 123 -7.85 10.19 -5.64
N LYS A 124 -7.00 11.23 -5.77
CA LYS A 124 -7.08 12.50 -5.00
C LYS A 124 -6.96 12.31 -3.49
N PHE A 125 -6.21 11.31 -3.05
CA PHE A 125 -5.97 11.09 -1.63
C PHE A 125 -5.08 12.19 -1.03
N GLN A 126 -5.55 12.81 0.07
CA GLN A 126 -4.88 13.93 0.74
C GLN A 126 -4.49 13.61 2.20
N GLY A 127 -4.75 12.38 2.65
CA GLY A 127 -4.37 11.94 3.98
C GLY A 127 -2.95 11.38 4.03
N LEU A 128 -2.60 10.68 5.13
CA LEU A 128 -1.28 10.12 5.35
C LEU A 128 -1.12 8.75 4.65
N ALA A 129 -0.13 8.65 3.78
CA ALA A 129 0.29 7.40 3.17
C ALA A 129 1.38 6.74 4.02
N PHE A 130 1.06 5.56 4.57
CA PHE A 130 2.00 4.73 5.33
C PHE A 130 2.58 3.65 4.42
N THR A 131 3.85 3.30 4.61
CA THR A 131 4.37 2.04 4.06
C THR A 131 3.83 0.86 4.86
N ASP A 132 3.79 -0.35 4.29
CA ASP A 132 3.88 -1.56 5.10
C ASP A 132 5.30 -1.70 5.65
N ALA A 133 5.59 -2.68 6.50
CA ALA A 133 6.85 -2.78 7.22
C ALA A 133 8.05 -2.96 6.25
N LEU A 134 8.98 -1.99 6.23
CA LEU A 134 10.09 -1.95 5.27
C LEU A 134 11.17 -3.02 5.53
N ASN A 135 11.16 -3.66 6.70
CA ASN A 135 12.03 -4.78 7.01
C ASN A 135 11.55 -6.13 6.43
N MET A 136 10.38 -6.17 5.77
CA MET A 136 9.84 -7.39 5.18
C MET A 136 10.68 -7.87 3.99
N HIS A 137 10.90 -9.19 3.90
CA HIS A 137 11.70 -9.82 2.83
C HIS A 137 11.19 -9.52 1.41
N GLY A 138 9.91 -9.29 1.23
CA GLY A 138 9.32 -8.91 -0.05
C GLY A 138 9.92 -7.65 -0.66
N VAL A 139 10.50 -6.79 0.15
CA VAL A 139 11.12 -5.52 -0.27
C VAL A 139 12.62 -5.52 0.03
N SER A 140 13.03 -5.81 1.26
CA SER A 140 14.40 -5.61 1.74
C SER A 140 15.47 -6.39 0.98
N LYS A 141 15.13 -7.54 0.39
CA LYS A 141 16.09 -8.39 -0.33
C LYS A 141 16.58 -7.83 -1.68
N TYR A 142 15.92 -6.81 -2.22
CA TYR A 142 16.23 -6.26 -3.54
C TYR A 142 17.05 -4.97 -3.49
N TYR A 143 17.22 -4.38 -2.31
CA TYR A 143 17.80 -3.07 -2.11
C TYR A 143 18.73 -3.07 -0.91
N GLU A 144 19.64 -2.10 -0.84
CA GLU A 144 20.48 -1.93 0.33
C GLU A 144 19.67 -1.40 1.53
N THR A 145 20.16 -1.71 2.74
CA THR A 145 19.54 -1.20 3.99
C THR A 145 19.61 0.32 4.01
N GLY A 146 18.47 0.97 4.17
CA GLY A 146 18.32 2.43 4.13
C GLY A 146 17.97 2.97 2.73
N GLU A 147 18.34 2.29 1.65
CA GLU A 147 17.92 2.65 0.29
C GLU A 147 16.40 2.48 0.12
N VAL A 148 15.85 1.39 0.67
CA VAL A 148 14.40 1.11 0.66
C VAL A 148 13.61 2.28 1.24
N ASP A 149 14.09 2.85 2.34
CA ASP A 149 13.46 3.96 3.04
C ASP A 149 13.44 5.22 2.17
N LEU A 150 14.58 5.55 1.54
CA LEU A 150 14.67 6.67 0.60
C LEU A 150 13.72 6.48 -0.59
N LEU A 151 13.72 5.29 -1.21
CA LEU A 151 12.84 5.00 -2.35
C LEU A 151 11.37 5.06 -1.98
N ALA A 152 10.99 4.60 -0.78
CA ALA A 152 9.63 4.70 -0.28
C ALA A 152 9.20 6.18 -0.08
N LEU A 153 10.08 7.01 0.46
CA LEU A 153 9.84 8.45 0.61
C LEU A 153 9.69 9.13 -0.76
N LEU A 154 10.61 8.85 -1.69
CA LEU A 154 10.57 9.39 -3.06
C LEU A 154 9.35 8.90 -3.85
N ALA A 155 8.80 7.74 -3.51
CA ALA A 155 7.56 7.25 -4.11
C ALA A 155 6.33 8.07 -3.68
N GLY A 156 6.43 8.85 -2.58
CA GLY A 156 5.37 9.70 -2.08
C GLY A 156 4.71 9.19 -0.78
N ASN A 157 5.30 8.20 -0.07
CA ASN A 157 4.81 7.85 1.26
C ASN A 157 5.20 8.95 2.27
N ASP A 158 4.32 9.19 3.23
CA ASP A 158 4.50 10.22 4.25
C ASP A 158 5.11 9.65 5.54
N ILE A 159 4.84 8.37 5.83
CA ILE A 159 5.32 7.68 7.04
C ILE A 159 5.92 6.33 6.67
N LEU A 160 7.18 6.14 7.08
CA LEU A 160 7.94 4.93 6.86
C LEU A 160 7.82 4.01 8.10
N LEU A 161 7.33 2.79 7.90
CA LEU A 161 7.04 1.86 8.98
C LEU A 161 8.12 0.77 9.08
N PHE A 162 8.65 0.54 10.26
CA PHE A 162 9.61 -0.54 10.55
C PHE A 162 10.82 -0.57 9.59
N SER A 163 11.54 0.57 9.49
CA SER A 163 12.85 0.61 8.82
C SER A 163 13.78 -0.46 9.40
N GLN A 164 14.52 -1.15 8.55
CA GLN A 164 15.47 -2.18 8.97
C GLN A 164 16.62 -1.59 9.80
N ASP A 165 17.07 -0.38 9.47
CA ASP A 165 18.11 0.38 10.15
C ASP A 165 17.80 1.88 9.99
N VAL A 166 17.27 2.48 11.05
CA VAL A 166 16.85 3.89 11.05
C VAL A 166 18.04 4.83 10.84
N GLY A 167 19.21 4.51 11.37
CA GLY A 167 20.41 5.34 11.20
C GLY A 167 20.83 5.43 9.74
N LYS A 168 20.91 4.28 9.06
CA LYS A 168 21.20 4.23 7.61
C LYS A 168 20.12 4.89 6.77
N ALA A 169 18.84 4.71 7.12
CA ALA A 169 17.73 5.37 6.44
C ALA A 169 17.88 6.89 6.47
N ILE A 170 18.19 7.46 7.64
CA ILE A 170 18.45 8.89 7.81
C ILE A 170 19.63 9.33 6.96
N ASP A 171 20.74 8.58 6.96
CA ASP A 171 21.93 8.91 6.15
C ASP A 171 21.62 8.96 4.65
N TYR A 172 20.85 7.99 4.14
CA TYR A 172 20.42 7.97 2.73
C TYR A 172 19.56 9.20 2.40
N ILE A 173 18.58 9.51 3.24
CA ILE A 173 17.66 10.64 3.04
C ILE A 173 18.43 11.98 3.09
N VAL A 174 19.29 12.18 4.11
CA VAL A 174 20.09 13.41 4.23
C VAL A 174 21.02 13.62 3.04
N LYS A 175 21.67 12.54 2.57
CA LYS A 175 22.51 12.60 1.37
C LYS A 175 21.71 12.97 0.11
N ALA A 176 20.50 12.44 -0.04
CA ALA A 176 19.63 12.76 -1.16
C ALA A 176 19.20 14.23 -1.13
N VAL A 177 18.75 14.73 0.02
CA VAL A 177 18.39 16.15 0.20
C VAL A 177 19.57 17.07 -0.11
N GLY A 178 20.78 16.72 0.35
CA GLY A 178 22.02 17.49 0.05
C GLY A 178 22.39 17.52 -1.43
N LYS A 179 21.86 16.59 -2.24
CA LYS A 179 22.03 16.56 -3.70
C LYS A 179 20.87 17.22 -4.47
N GLY A 180 19.87 17.74 -3.77
CA GLY A 180 18.68 18.35 -4.36
C GLY A 180 17.65 17.36 -4.91
N THR A 181 17.63 16.14 -4.34
CA THR A 181 16.67 15.09 -4.72
C THR A 181 15.46 15.11 -3.84
#